data_65738868060ac10130b3a91bb7c159cb
#
_entry.id   65738868060ac10130b3a91bb7c159cb
#
_cell.length_a   1.000
_cell.length_b   1.000
_cell.length_c   1.000
_cell.angle_alpha   90.00
_cell.angle_beta   90.00
_cell.angle_gamma   90.00
#
_symmetry.space_group_name_H-M   'P 1'
#
loop_
_entity.id
_entity.type
_entity.pdbx_description
1 polymer ?
#
loop_
_entity_poly.entity_id
_entity_poly.type
_entity_poly.pdbx_seq_one_letter_code
_entity_poly.pdbx_strand_id
1 'polypeptide(L)'
;MEGTKAVKNISKYLAKHGTTSFTPTAMTNNWKVILKSLREIANNEVWVSKNLGIHIEGPFIGLSKKGAHKTEYLQKSNAQKINTLYSASLKQLKKISFDPLMVNIQTFKYLQNKLNIIGSIGHTNASLKVCDKFFENGCFSVCHLWNAMSGIDSRNPGLLQSSFLNNNSYAELIIDLLHVSKESLELTFLNKGYDKIIAISDAIKPAYTKNGDSISGDIPVTKNKLKIVLKGTNTIAGSGITIKMMHLKT
;
A
#
# COMPACT_ATOMS: atom_id res chain seq x y z
N MET A 1 -0.78 17.12 -6.56
CA MET A 1 0.59 16.70 -6.22
C MET A 1 1.59 17.76 -6.68
N GLU A 2 2.75 17.80 -6.04
CA GLU A 2 3.73 18.90 -6.21
C GLU A 2 4.74 18.60 -7.31
N GLY A 3 4.43 17.66 -8.21
CA GLY A 3 5.18 17.35 -9.41
C GLY A 3 6.53 16.63 -9.19
N THR A 4 7.34 16.58 -10.23
CA THR A 4 8.65 15.92 -10.27
C THR A 4 9.61 16.41 -9.17
N LYS A 5 9.55 17.71 -8.82
CA LYS A 5 10.36 18.29 -7.73
C LYS A 5 10.06 17.63 -6.38
N ALA A 6 8.79 17.34 -6.08
CA ALA A 6 8.40 16.66 -4.85
C ALA A 6 8.94 15.24 -4.79
N VAL A 7 8.84 14.49 -5.88
CA VAL A 7 9.36 13.12 -5.97
C VAL A 7 10.86 13.07 -5.70
N LYS A 8 11.63 13.99 -6.30
CA LYS A 8 13.08 14.15 -6.05
C LYS A 8 13.37 14.44 -4.57
N ASN A 9 12.61 15.33 -3.95
CA ASN A 9 12.79 15.67 -2.54
C ASN A 9 12.46 14.49 -1.63
N ILE A 10 11.39 13.73 -1.92
CA ILE A 10 11.03 12.50 -1.20
C ILE A 10 12.18 11.50 -1.28
N SER A 11 12.73 11.23 -2.47
CA SER A 11 13.84 10.30 -2.67
C SER A 11 15.07 10.67 -1.84
N LYS A 12 15.43 11.96 -1.82
CA LYS A 12 16.54 12.46 -0.98
C LYS A 12 16.28 12.28 0.51
N TYR A 13 15.06 12.58 0.93
CA TYR A 13 14.67 12.46 2.34
C TYR A 13 14.69 10.99 2.79
N LEU A 14 14.13 10.08 2.00
CA LEU A 14 14.13 8.65 2.26
C LEU A 14 15.54 8.09 2.42
N ALA A 15 16.46 8.43 1.52
CA ALA A 15 17.87 8.03 1.60
C ALA A 15 18.54 8.52 2.91
N LYS A 16 18.29 9.79 3.29
CA LYS A 16 18.81 10.38 4.54
C LYS A 16 18.30 9.65 5.79
N HIS A 17 17.14 9.00 5.70
CA HIS A 17 16.49 8.27 6.80
C HIS A 17 16.55 6.75 6.66
N GLY A 18 17.56 6.24 5.93
CA GLY A 18 17.90 4.82 5.88
C GLY A 18 17.13 4.00 4.85
N THR A 19 16.26 4.62 4.04
CA THR A 19 15.56 3.92 2.96
C THR A 19 16.44 3.89 1.71
N THR A 20 17.01 2.75 1.39
CA THR A 20 17.89 2.55 0.21
C THR A 20 17.11 2.42 -1.08
N SER A 21 15.91 1.87 -1.01
CA SER A 21 15.02 1.69 -2.16
C SER A 21 13.55 1.82 -1.75
N PHE A 22 12.68 2.21 -2.67
CA PHE A 22 11.25 2.38 -2.43
C PHE A 22 10.44 2.30 -3.71
N THR A 23 9.14 2.14 -3.55
CA THR A 23 8.16 2.28 -4.63
C THR A 23 7.38 3.56 -4.40
N PRO A 24 7.60 4.63 -5.17
CA PRO A 24 6.77 5.83 -5.07
C PRO A 24 5.32 5.47 -5.34
N THR A 25 4.44 5.83 -4.40
CA THR A 25 3.06 5.37 -4.39
C THR A 25 2.09 6.49 -4.75
N ALA A 26 1.25 6.25 -5.76
CA ALA A 26 0.06 7.04 -6.02
C ALA A 26 -1.14 6.34 -5.37
N MET A 27 -1.92 7.06 -4.55
CA MET A 27 -3.10 6.50 -3.89
C MET A 27 -4.39 6.85 -4.64
N THR A 28 -5.49 6.21 -4.27
CA THR A 28 -6.85 6.49 -4.76
C THR A 28 -7.14 8.00 -4.78
N ASN A 29 -7.57 8.50 -5.93
CA ASN A 29 -7.97 9.88 -6.15
C ASN A 29 -8.84 9.97 -7.42
N ASN A 30 -9.26 11.17 -7.81
CA ASN A 30 -9.86 11.40 -9.12
C ASN A 30 -8.97 10.80 -10.22
N TRP A 31 -9.58 10.11 -11.19
CA TRP A 31 -8.86 9.37 -12.22
C TRP A 31 -7.83 10.20 -13.00
N LYS A 32 -8.20 11.44 -13.36
CA LYS A 32 -7.26 12.35 -14.05
C LYS A 32 -6.05 12.70 -13.17
N VAL A 33 -6.26 12.87 -11.85
CA VAL A 33 -5.20 13.14 -10.88
C VAL A 33 -4.27 11.95 -10.75
N ILE A 34 -4.80 10.72 -10.68
CA ILE A 34 -3.99 9.50 -10.67
C ILE A 34 -3.10 9.44 -11.91
N LEU A 35 -3.67 9.58 -13.12
CA LEU A 35 -2.91 9.51 -14.37
C LEU A 35 -1.83 10.59 -14.47
N LYS A 36 -2.13 11.81 -14.03
CA LYS A 36 -1.15 12.90 -13.97
C LYS A 36 -0.01 12.54 -13.03
N SER A 37 -0.32 12.02 -11.85
CA SER A 37 0.67 11.63 -10.83
C SER A 37 1.60 10.54 -11.32
N LEU A 38 1.06 9.52 -11.99
CA LEU A 38 1.87 8.45 -12.57
C LEU A 38 2.87 8.99 -13.61
N ARG A 39 2.45 9.93 -14.47
CA ARG A 39 3.33 10.57 -15.44
C ARG A 39 4.44 11.40 -14.77
N GLU A 40 4.08 12.18 -13.73
CA GLU A 40 5.04 12.99 -12.99
C GLU A 40 6.09 12.15 -12.27
N ILE A 41 5.69 11.01 -11.69
CA ILE A 41 6.63 10.06 -11.08
C ILE A 41 7.51 9.43 -12.14
N ALA A 42 6.92 8.97 -13.25
CA ALA A 42 7.62 8.26 -14.32
C ALA A 42 8.65 9.14 -15.06
N ASN A 43 8.39 10.44 -15.15
CA ASN A 43 9.30 11.41 -15.76
C ASN A 43 10.44 11.89 -14.83
N ASN A 44 10.52 11.38 -13.59
CA ASN A 44 11.62 11.74 -12.71
C ASN A 44 12.85 10.89 -13.01
N GLU A 45 13.94 11.53 -13.39
CA GLU A 45 15.19 10.87 -13.76
C GLU A 45 16.19 10.75 -12.60
N VAL A 46 16.03 11.56 -11.55
CA VAL A 46 17.01 11.65 -10.47
C VAL A 46 16.48 11.02 -9.20
N TRP A 47 17.08 9.90 -8.82
CA TRP A 47 16.77 9.15 -7.61
C TRP A 47 18.01 9.04 -6.71
N VAL A 48 17.89 9.39 -5.43
CA VAL A 48 18.93 9.17 -4.41
C VAL A 48 18.66 7.85 -3.70
N SER A 49 17.44 7.63 -3.21
CA SER A 49 16.96 6.30 -2.86
C SER A 49 16.45 5.61 -4.14
N LYS A 50 16.81 4.35 -4.37
CA LYS A 50 16.51 3.62 -5.62
C LYS A 50 15.00 3.47 -5.83
N ASN A 51 14.50 3.90 -6.98
CA ASN A 51 13.14 3.61 -7.42
C ASN A 51 13.05 2.17 -7.94
N LEU A 52 12.19 1.35 -7.34
CA LEU A 52 11.92 -0.04 -7.75
C LEU A 52 10.78 -0.16 -8.76
N GLY A 53 10.20 0.95 -9.17
CA GLY A 53 9.00 1.05 -9.99
C GLY A 53 7.87 1.72 -9.21
N ILE A 54 6.80 2.06 -9.92
CA ILE A 54 5.66 2.79 -9.36
C ILE A 54 4.69 1.81 -8.71
N HIS A 55 4.19 2.16 -7.54
CA HIS A 55 3.06 1.50 -6.89
C HIS A 55 1.81 2.37 -7.00
N ILE A 56 0.66 1.74 -7.16
CA ILE A 56 -0.64 2.39 -6.99
C ILE A 56 -1.47 1.65 -5.94
N GLU A 57 -1.93 2.38 -4.95
CA GLU A 57 -2.81 1.88 -3.90
C GLU A 57 -4.26 2.25 -4.22
N GLY A 58 -5.02 1.25 -4.63
CA GLY A 58 -6.34 1.47 -5.24
C GLY A 58 -6.24 1.97 -6.70
N PRO A 59 -7.30 2.56 -7.26
CA PRO A 59 -8.64 2.80 -6.69
C PRO A 59 -9.53 1.54 -6.60
N PHE A 60 -8.99 0.36 -6.85
CA PHE A 60 -9.70 -0.92 -6.84
C PHE A 60 -9.80 -1.49 -5.43
N ILE A 61 -10.33 -0.70 -4.51
CA ILE A 61 -10.44 -0.95 -3.07
C ILE A 61 -11.90 -1.07 -2.68
N GLY A 62 -12.21 -1.98 -1.75
CA GLY A 62 -13.57 -2.20 -1.24
C GLY A 62 -14.02 -1.12 -0.26
N LEU A 63 -15.30 -0.79 -0.29
CA LEU A 63 -15.90 0.22 0.57
C LEU A 63 -15.74 -0.10 2.06
N SER A 64 -15.93 -1.37 2.44
CA SER A 64 -15.95 -1.81 3.85
C SER A 64 -14.60 -1.65 4.57
N LYS A 65 -13.50 -1.70 3.83
CA LYS A 65 -12.13 -1.58 4.33
C LYS A 65 -11.34 -0.49 3.63
N LYS A 66 -12.02 0.56 3.19
CA LYS A 66 -11.39 1.65 2.45
C LYS A 66 -10.34 2.44 3.22
N GLY A 67 -10.32 2.37 4.55
CA GLY A 67 -9.40 3.17 5.37
C GLY A 67 -9.56 4.66 5.08
N ALA A 68 -8.45 5.33 4.78
CA ALA A 68 -8.42 6.76 4.47
C ALA A 68 -8.86 7.12 3.05
N HIS A 69 -9.13 6.14 2.16
CA HIS A 69 -9.50 6.43 0.78
C HIS A 69 -10.91 7.03 0.67
N LYS A 70 -11.11 8.00 -0.24
CA LYS A 70 -12.41 8.61 -0.49
C LYS A 70 -13.31 7.66 -1.28
N THR A 71 -14.54 7.49 -0.81
CA THR A 71 -15.53 6.58 -1.39
C THR A 71 -15.85 6.90 -2.84
N GLU A 72 -15.94 8.17 -3.19
CA GLU A 72 -16.30 8.66 -4.54
C GLU A 72 -15.30 8.25 -5.63
N TYR A 73 -14.07 7.86 -5.26
CA TYR A 73 -13.03 7.48 -6.21
C TYR A 73 -12.84 5.95 -6.33
N LEU A 74 -13.55 5.17 -5.50
CA LEU A 74 -13.47 3.71 -5.53
C LEU A 74 -14.14 3.16 -6.78
N GLN A 75 -13.52 2.17 -7.41
CA GLN A 75 -14.06 1.60 -8.65
C GLN A 75 -13.61 0.16 -8.87
N LYS A 76 -14.40 -0.61 -9.61
CA LYS A 76 -14.01 -1.93 -10.10
C LYS A 76 -12.96 -1.82 -11.20
N SER A 77 -12.05 -2.81 -11.23
CA SER A 77 -11.03 -2.92 -12.26
C SER A 77 -11.57 -3.55 -13.54
N ASN A 78 -10.86 -3.31 -14.64
CA ASN A 78 -10.89 -4.08 -15.87
C ASN A 78 -9.56 -3.91 -16.61
N ALA A 79 -9.34 -4.71 -17.67
CA ALA A 79 -8.09 -4.67 -18.44
C ALA A 79 -7.80 -3.29 -19.06
N GLN A 80 -8.83 -2.57 -19.52
CA GLN A 80 -8.68 -1.23 -20.10
C GLN A 80 -8.14 -0.23 -19.07
N LYS A 81 -8.70 -0.21 -17.86
CA LYS A 81 -8.21 0.66 -16.77
C LYS A 81 -6.78 0.33 -16.37
N ILE A 82 -6.43 -0.95 -16.27
CA ILE A 82 -5.06 -1.39 -15.98
C ILE A 82 -4.10 -0.90 -17.07
N ASN A 83 -4.45 -1.06 -18.35
CA ASN A 83 -3.65 -0.54 -19.46
C ASN A 83 -3.48 0.98 -19.43
N THR A 84 -4.54 1.71 -19.06
CA THR A 84 -4.48 3.18 -18.94
C THR A 84 -3.49 3.61 -17.86
N LEU A 85 -3.50 2.95 -16.68
CA LEU A 85 -2.55 3.19 -15.59
C LEU A 85 -1.12 2.83 -16.02
N TYR A 86 -0.93 1.68 -16.68
CA TYR A 86 0.36 1.21 -17.16
C TYR A 86 0.97 2.15 -18.20
N SER A 87 0.15 2.62 -19.15
CA SER A 87 0.58 3.60 -20.17
C SER A 87 0.91 4.95 -19.54
N ALA A 88 0.07 5.44 -18.61
CA ALA A 88 0.30 6.71 -17.92
C ALA A 88 1.58 6.71 -17.08
N SER A 89 1.99 5.56 -16.58
CA SER A 89 3.24 5.35 -15.85
C SER A 89 4.48 5.16 -16.74
N LEU A 90 4.36 5.35 -18.06
CA LEU A 90 5.40 5.03 -19.04
C LEU A 90 5.95 3.59 -18.85
N LYS A 91 5.05 2.65 -18.56
CA LYS A 91 5.33 1.22 -18.30
C LYS A 91 6.19 0.96 -17.05
N GLN A 92 6.32 1.95 -16.16
CA GLN A 92 7.06 1.80 -14.90
C GLN A 92 6.17 1.34 -13.72
N LEU A 93 4.86 1.13 -13.92
CA LEU A 93 3.98 0.55 -12.92
C LEU A 93 4.41 -0.89 -12.62
N LYS A 94 4.74 -1.18 -11.36
CA LYS A 94 5.25 -2.47 -10.90
C LYS A 94 4.38 -3.14 -9.86
N LYS A 95 3.53 -2.38 -9.17
CA LYS A 95 2.68 -2.92 -8.12
C LYS A 95 1.31 -2.22 -8.09
N ILE A 96 0.26 -2.99 -7.83
CA ILE A 96 -1.10 -2.48 -7.55
C ILE A 96 -1.61 -3.17 -6.29
N SER A 97 -1.98 -2.37 -5.26
CA SER A 97 -2.74 -2.88 -4.10
C SER A 97 -4.24 -2.79 -4.38
N PHE A 98 -4.95 -3.88 -4.09
CA PHE A 98 -6.37 -4.02 -4.45
C PHE A 98 -7.15 -4.94 -3.51
N ASP A 99 -8.48 -4.77 -3.51
CA ASP A 99 -9.43 -5.71 -2.92
C ASP A 99 -9.79 -6.81 -3.94
N PRO A 100 -9.68 -8.11 -3.60
CA PRO A 100 -10.11 -9.23 -4.44
C PRO A 100 -11.57 -9.14 -4.91
N LEU A 101 -12.42 -8.41 -4.19
CA LEU A 101 -13.82 -8.19 -4.58
C LEU A 101 -13.98 -7.11 -5.68
N MET A 102 -12.94 -6.31 -5.91
CA MET A 102 -12.92 -5.23 -6.91
C MET A 102 -12.12 -5.58 -8.17
N VAL A 103 -11.42 -6.71 -8.15
CA VAL A 103 -10.59 -7.21 -9.26
C VAL A 103 -10.99 -8.66 -9.53
N ASN A 104 -11.36 -8.99 -10.76
CA ASN A 104 -11.61 -10.39 -11.11
C ASN A 104 -10.30 -11.12 -11.49
N ILE A 105 -10.33 -12.46 -11.44
CA ILE A 105 -9.13 -13.29 -11.70
C ILE A 105 -8.58 -13.09 -13.11
N GLN A 106 -9.42 -12.86 -14.13
CA GLN A 106 -8.95 -12.63 -15.49
C GLN A 106 -8.14 -11.32 -15.58
N THR A 107 -8.63 -10.25 -14.97
CA THR A 107 -7.91 -8.97 -14.89
C THR A 107 -6.64 -9.10 -14.06
N PHE A 108 -6.65 -9.85 -12.97
CA PHE A 108 -5.46 -10.14 -12.17
C PHE A 108 -4.40 -10.91 -12.99
N LYS A 109 -4.77 -12.00 -13.67
CA LYS A 109 -3.86 -12.72 -14.57
C LYS A 109 -3.30 -11.84 -15.69
N TYR A 110 -4.11 -10.95 -16.22
CA TYR A 110 -3.69 -10.01 -17.25
C TYR A 110 -2.60 -9.07 -16.72
N LEU A 111 -2.83 -8.42 -15.58
CA LEU A 111 -1.83 -7.51 -14.99
C LEU A 111 -0.51 -8.22 -14.65
N GLN A 112 -0.59 -9.43 -14.13
CA GLN A 112 0.58 -10.20 -13.71
C GLN A 112 1.34 -10.80 -14.90
N ASN A 113 0.66 -11.55 -15.78
CA ASN A 113 1.29 -12.35 -16.82
C ASN A 113 1.61 -11.55 -18.09
N LYS A 114 0.85 -10.50 -18.38
CA LYS A 114 1.05 -9.69 -19.60
C LYS A 114 1.82 -8.40 -19.33
N LEU A 115 1.64 -7.79 -18.19
CA LEU A 115 2.26 -6.50 -17.86
C LEU A 115 3.39 -6.60 -16.83
N ASN A 116 3.59 -7.78 -16.24
CA ASN A 116 4.56 -8.02 -15.17
C ASN A 116 4.39 -7.04 -13.98
N ILE A 117 3.13 -6.89 -13.56
CA ILE A 117 2.75 -6.05 -12.43
C ILE A 117 2.41 -6.95 -11.26
N ILE A 118 2.98 -6.69 -10.09
CA ILE A 118 2.69 -7.39 -8.84
C ILE A 118 1.33 -6.94 -8.32
N GLY A 119 0.40 -7.89 -8.18
CA GLY A 119 -0.82 -7.65 -7.44
C GLY A 119 -0.59 -7.89 -5.95
N SER A 120 -0.99 -6.94 -5.11
CA SER A 120 -0.90 -7.02 -3.65
C SER A 120 -2.29 -6.91 -3.04
N ILE A 121 -2.72 -7.94 -2.31
CA ILE A 121 -4.07 -7.96 -1.72
C ILE A 121 -4.09 -7.13 -0.45
N GLY A 122 -5.10 -6.28 -0.29
CA GLY A 122 -5.35 -5.51 0.92
C GLY A 122 -6.66 -4.73 0.83
N HIS A 123 -6.95 -3.90 1.82
CA HIS A 123 -8.18 -3.10 1.90
C HIS A 123 -9.45 -3.93 1.63
N THR A 124 -9.55 -5.09 2.26
CA THR A 124 -10.59 -6.06 1.97
C THR A 124 -11.17 -6.72 3.22
N ASN A 125 -12.43 -7.10 3.15
CA ASN A 125 -13.05 -8.08 4.03
C ASN A 125 -13.45 -9.35 3.26
N ALA A 126 -12.79 -9.63 2.15
CA ALA A 126 -13.01 -10.87 1.41
C ALA A 126 -12.75 -12.09 2.29
N SER A 127 -13.55 -13.13 2.08
CA SER A 127 -13.37 -14.40 2.78
C SER A 127 -12.05 -15.07 2.39
N LEU A 128 -11.54 -15.93 3.25
CA LEU A 128 -10.36 -16.75 3.00
C LEU A 128 -10.44 -17.43 1.62
N LYS A 129 -11.58 -18.07 1.29
CA LYS A 129 -11.78 -18.75 0.00
C LYS A 129 -11.61 -17.82 -1.20
N VAL A 130 -11.99 -16.55 -1.09
CA VAL A 130 -11.78 -15.57 -2.17
C VAL A 130 -10.32 -15.17 -2.25
N CYS A 131 -9.62 -14.97 -1.13
CA CYS A 131 -8.20 -14.64 -1.10
C CYS A 131 -7.35 -15.78 -1.65
N ASP A 132 -7.64 -17.03 -1.24
CA ASP A 132 -6.93 -18.23 -1.69
C ASP A 132 -6.98 -18.39 -3.21
N LYS A 133 -8.10 -18.09 -3.85
CA LYS A 133 -8.17 -18.09 -5.32
C LYS A 133 -7.13 -17.19 -5.98
N PHE A 134 -6.77 -16.06 -5.37
CA PHE A 134 -5.72 -15.19 -5.91
C PHE A 134 -4.34 -15.77 -5.65
N PHE A 135 -4.10 -16.34 -4.48
CA PHE A 135 -2.83 -17.03 -4.17
C PHE A 135 -2.61 -18.23 -5.09
N GLU A 136 -3.63 -19.07 -5.31
CA GLU A 136 -3.59 -20.19 -6.25
C GLU A 136 -3.32 -19.75 -7.70
N ASN A 137 -3.66 -18.53 -8.04
CA ASN A 137 -3.42 -17.93 -9.36
C ASN A 137 -2.16 -17.05 -9.40
N GLY A 138 -1.24 -17.22 -8.42
CA GLY A 138 0.08 -16.63 -8.41
C GLY A 138 0.19 -15.26 -7.73
N CYS A 139 -0.84 -14.79 -7.01
CA CYS A 139 -0.66 -13.68 -6.10
C CYS A 139 0.26 -14.10 -4.95
N PHE A 140 1.23 -13.27 -4.63
CA PHE A 140 2.19 -13.58 -3.57
C PHE A 140 2.46 -12.37 -2.63
N SER A 141 1.65 -11.33 -2.69
CA SER A 141 1.86 -10.11 -1.89
C SER A 141 0.59 -9.69 -1.17
N VAL A 142 0.75 -9.35 0.10
CA VAL A 142 -0.31 -8.77 0.95
C VAL A 142 0.19 -7.42 1.45
N CYS A 143 -0.55 -6.33 1.16
CA CYS A 143 -0.16 -4.99 1.60
C CYS A 143 -0.52 -4.76 3.07
N HIS A 144 0.35 -4.04 3.78
CA HIS A 144 0.25 -3.62 5.18
C HIS A 144 -0.62 -4.56 6.04
N LEU A 145 -0.20 -5.84 6.14
CA LEU A 145 -0.91 -6.90 6.87
C LEU A 145 -1.41 -6.39 8.23
N TRP A 146 -2.61 -6.79 8.65
CA TRP A 146 -3.40 -6.32 9.78
C TRP A 146 -4.21 -5.04 9.52
N ASN A 147 -3.77 -4.18 8.61
CA ASN A 147 -4.40 -2.87 8.39
C ASN A 147 -5.44 -2.93 7.27
N ALA A 148 -6.57 -2.28 7.48
CA ALA A 148 -7.67 -2.22 6.51
C ALA A 148 -8.12 -3.61 5.98
N MET A 149 -8.18 -4.61 6.87
CA MET A 149 -8.68 -5.96 6.59
C MET A 149 -9.44 -6.51 7.80
N SER A 150 -10.12 -7.65 7.64
CA SER A 150 -10.68 -8.37 8.78
C SER A 150 -9.55 -8.96 9.63
N GLY A 151 -9.72 -8.96 10.94
CA GLY A 151 -8.83 -9.64 11.88
C GLY A 151 -9.00 -11.16 11.84
N ILE A 152 -8.40 -11.85 12.81
CA ILE A 152 -8.62 -13.29 13.01
C ILE A 152 -10.06 -13.52 13.48
N ASP A 153 -10.80 -14.34 12.74
CA ASP A 153 -12.16 -14.74 13.10
C ASP A 153 -12.27 -16.26 12.98
N SER A 154 -12.79 -16.89 14.03
CA SER A 154 -12.90 -18.36 14.12
C SER A 154 -13.91 -18.98 13.17
N ARG A 155 -14.90 -18.21 12.71
CA ARG A 155 -16.00 -18.69 11.86
C ARG A 155 -16.00 -18.08 10.46
N ASN A 156 -15.46 -16.86 10.33
CA ASN A 156 -15.43 -16.09 9.09
C ASN A 156 -14.00 -15.66 8.75
N PRO A 157 -13.08 -16.63 8.49
CA PRO A 157 -11.69 -16.30 8.19
C PRO A 157 -11.58 -15.48 6.93
N GLY A 158 -10.62 -14.53 6.96
CA GLY A 158 -10.39 -13.59 5.86
C GLY A 158 -8.94 -13.59 5.37
N LEU A 159 -8.52 -12.44 4.82
CA LEU A 159 -7.19 -12.27 4.23
C LEU A 159 -6.06 -12.55 5.22
N LEU A 160 -6.18 -12.14 6.48
CA LEU A 160 -5.13 -12.33 7.49
C LEU A 160 -4.82 -13.82 7.68
N GLN A 161 -5.84 -14.64 7.90
CA GLN A 161 -5.69 -16.07 8.08
C GLN A 161 -5.25 -16.77 6.78
N SER A 162 -5.79 -16.36 5.63
CA SER A 162 -5.34 -16.84 4.32
C SER A 162 -3.85 -16.54 4.11
N SER A 163 -3.37 -15.35 4.47
CA SER A 163 -1.96 -14.99 4.41
C SER A 163 -1.09 -15.87 5.32
N PHE A 164 -1.52 -16.14 6.54
CA PHE A 164 -0.78 -16.99 7.48
C PHE A 164 -0.68 -18.45 7.02
N LEU A 165 -1.72 -18.97 6.41
CA LEU A 165 -1.76 -20.34 5.88
C LEU A 165 -1.00 -20.49 4.55
N ASN A 166 -0.71 -19.39 3.85
CA ASN A 166 0.00 -19.39 2.58
C ASN A 166 1.50 -19.09 2.76
N ASN A 167 2.33 -20.12 2.79
CA ASN A 167 3.77 -20.01 2.96
C ASN A 167 4.50 -19.32 1.80
N ASN A 168 3.87 -19.16 0.64
CA ASN A 168 4.47 -18.53 -0.54
C ASN A 168 4.19 -17.01 -0.61
N SER A 169 3.28 -16.49 0.20
CA SER A 169 2.96 -15.06 0.21
C SER A 169 3.90 -14.25 1.09
N TYR A 170 4.23 -13.05 0.63
CA TYR A 170 4.96 -12.03 1.38
C TYR A 170 3.97 -11.09 2.06
N ALA A 171 4.24 -10.74 3.31
CA ALA A 171 3.46 -9.78 4.10
C ALA A 171 4.24 -8.46 4.27
N GLU A 172 3.66 -7.37 3.82
CA GLU A 172 4.18 -6.04 4.14
C GLU A 172 3.70 -5.65 5.55
N LEU A 173 4.60 -5.15 6.40
CA LEU A 173 4.29 -4.75 7.77
C LEU A 173 4.76 -3.33 8.06
N ILE A 174 3.91 -2.54 8.71
CA ILE A 174 4.25 -1.25 9.31
C ILE A 174 4.65 -1.51 10.77
N ILE A 175 5.95 -1.53 11.05
CA ILE A 175 6.50 -1.90 12.35
C ILE A 175 6.72 -0.64 13.20
N ASP A 176 5.63 0.02 13.60
CA ASP A 176 5.68 1.26 14.39
C ASP A 176 5.02 1.14 15.77
N LEU A 177 4.43 -0.01 16.08
CA LEU A 177 3.66 -0.30 17.31
C LEU A 177 2.39 0.58 17.44
N LEU A 178 1.98 1.25 16.37
CA LEU A 178 0.74 2.02 16.29
C LEU A 178 -0.26 1.37 15.34
N HIS A 179 0.24 0.87 14.19
CA HIS A 179 -0.55 0.15 13.19
C HIS A 179 -0.73 -1.31 13.57
N VAL A 180 0.28 -1.92 14.18
CA VAL A 180 0.28 -3.32 14.60
C VAL A 180 0.88 -3.39 16.00
N SER A 181 0.16 -4.04 16.94
CA SER A 181 0.66 -4.23 18.30
C SER A 181 1.86 -5.19 18.33
N LYS A 182 2.62 -5.17 19.42
CA LYS A 182 3.76 -6.06 19.61
C LYS A 182 3.34 -7.53 19.49
N GLU A 183 2.25 -7.92 20.11
CA GLU A 183 1.73 -9.28 20.11
C GLU A 183 1.32 -9.74 18.70
N SER A 184 0.71 -8.84 17.91
CA SER A 184 0.34 -9.12 16.52
C SER A 184 1.57 -9.23 15.62
N LEU A 185 2.64 -8.46 15.89
CA LEU A 185 3.93 -8.61 15.20
C LEU A 185 4.55 -9.96 15.54
N GLU A 186 4.63 -10.33 16.81
CA GLU A 186 5.16 -11.62 17.26
C GLU A 186 4.38 -12.78 16.61
N LEU A 187 3.04 -12.73 16.62
CA LEU A 187 2.19 -13.71 15.95
C LEU A 187 2.50 -13.79 14.44
N THR A 188 2.77 -12.66 13.80
CA THR A 188 3.12 -12.62 12.38
C THR A 188 4.48 -13.26 12.12
N PHE A 189 5.50 -12.95 12.92
CA PHE A 189 6.83 -13.56 12.79
C PHE A 189 6.80 -15.07 13.02
N LEU A 190 6.02 -15.54 13.99
CA LEU A 190 5.86 -16.97 14.27
C LEU A 190 5.20 -17.73 13.10
N ASN A 191 4.22 -17.12 12.42
CA ASN A 191 3.47 -17.77 11.35
C ASN A 191 4.10 -17.63 9.97
N LYS A 192 4.71 -16.47 9.66
CA LYS A 192 5.27 -16.18 8.33
C LYS A 192 6.77 -16.46 8.24
N GLY A 193 7.48 -16.41 9.35
CA GLY A 193 8.94 -16.37 9.36
C GLY A 193 9.48 -15.03 8.80
N TYR A 194 10.74 -14.74 9.12
CA TYR A 194 11.38 -13.47 8.72
C TYR A 194 11.53 -13.31 7.21
N ASP A 195 11.74 -14.43 6.49
CA ASP A 195 11.96 -14.42 5.03
C ASP A 195 10.74 -13.99 4.21
N LYS A 196 9.56 -13.98 4.81
CA LYS A 196 8.30 -13.64 4.16
C LYS A 196 7.71 -12.31 4.60
N ILE A 197 8.48 -11.51 5.34
CA ILE A 197 8.06 -10.21 5.85
C ILE A 197 8.86 -9.11 5.19
N ILE A 198 8.16 -8.08 4.73
CA ILE A 198 8.73 -6.86 4.15
C ILE A 198 8.35 -5.70 5.06
N ALA A 199 9.32 -5.12 5.76
CA ALA A 199 9.10 -3.91 6.55
C ALA A 199 8.87 -2.71 5.62
N ILE A 200 7.74 -2.05 5.76
CA ILE A 200 7.37 -0.85 4.99
C ILE A 200 7.07 0.32 5.91
N SER A 201 7.35 1.52 5.45
CA SER A 201 6.98 2.72 6.21
C SER A 201 5.51 3.12 6.02
N ASP A 202 4.96 2.91 4.85
CA ASP A 202 3.66 3.48 4.47
C ASP A 202 3.56 4.98 4.78
N ALA A 203 4.69 5.69 4.65
CA ALA A 203 4.82 7.08 5.04
C ALA A 203 4.15 8.00 4.03
N ILE A 204 3.33 8.92 4.54
CA ILE A 204 2.65 9.93 3.75
C ILE A 204 3.26 11.32 3.96
N LYS A 205 2.87 12.31 3.16
CA LYS A 205 3.43 13.69 3.20
C LYS A 205 3.60 14.26 4.62
N PRO A 206 2.63 14.16 5.54
CA PRO A 206 2.79 14.67 6.91
C PRO A 206 3.86 13.98 7.75
N ALA A 207 4.33 12.79 7.36
CA ALA A 207 5.41 12.10 8.08
C ALA A 207 6.62 13.03 8.32
N TYR A 208 6.87 13.92 7.38
CA TYR A 208 8.06 14.78 7.29
C TYR A 208 7.79 16.22 7.71
N THR A 209 6.63 16.51 8.32
CA THR A 209 6.24 17.84 8.79
C THR A 209 6.19 17.91 10.32
N LYS A 210 6.02 19.11 10.88
CA LYS A 210 5.73 19.32 12.29
C LYS A 210 4.35 18.73 12.65
N ASN A 211 4.08 18.56 13.95
CA ASN A 211 2.74 18.20 14.43
C ASN A 211 1.71 19.26 14.03
N GLY A 212 0.46 18.83 13.86
CA GLY A 212 -0.66 19.68 13.50
C GLY A 212 -1.40 19.22 12.26
N ASP A 213 -2.30 20.07 11.79
CA ASP A 213 -3.13 19.80 10.62
C ASP A 213 -2.34 19.93 9.32
N SER A 214 -2.66 19.07 8.38
CA SER A 214 -2.05 19.00 7.05
C SER A 214 -3.00 18.38 6.03
N ILE A 215 -2.55 18.25 4.80
CA ILE A 215 -3.29 17.59 3.71
C ILE A 215 -2.40 16.53 3.08
N SER A 216 -2.92 15.31 2.97
CA SER A 216 -2.30 14.21 2.21
C SER A 216 -3.15 13.91 0.97
N GLY A 217 -2.60 14.22 -0.21
CA GLY A 217 -3.41 14.24 -1.44
C GLY A 217 -4.46 15.36 -1.37
N ASP A 218 -5.73 14.97 -1.28
CA ASP A 218 -6.89 15.86 -1.04
C ASP A 218 -7.61 15.53 0.29
N ILE A 219 -6.95 14.81 1.19
CA ILE A 219 -7.50 14.30 2.45
C ILE A 219 -6.92 15.13 3.60
N PRO A 220 -7.76 15.84 4.38
CA PRO A 220 -7.34 16.51 5.61
C PRO A 220 -6.90 15.49 6.67
N VAL A 221 -5.75 15.70 7.28
CA VAL A 221 -5.18 14.84 8.32
C VAL A 221 -4.61 15.66 9.45
N THR A 222 -4.53 15.07 10.64
CA THR A 222 -3.87 15.64 11.80
C THR A 222 -2.75 14.72 12.25
N LYS A 223 -1.54 15.28 12.40
CA LYS A 223 -0.35 14.58 12.89
C LYS A 223 -0.10 14.89 14.36
N ASN A 224 0.11 13.85 15.15
CA ASN A 224 0.64 13.94 16.51
C ASN A 224 1.78 12.93 16.68
N LYS A 225 3.00 13.42 16.74
CA LYS A 225 4.23 12.59 16.74
C LYS A 225 4.27 11.68 15.50
N LEU A 226 4.23 10.37 15.71
CA LEU A 226 4.22 9.36 14.65
C LEU A 226 2.82 8.99 14.16
N LYS A 227 1.79 9.31 14.97
CA LYS A 227 0.40 9.00 14.63
C LYS A 227 -0.17 10.06 13.71
N ILE A 228 -0.72 9.64 12.56
CA ILE A 228 -1.43 10.47 11.61
C ILE A 228 -2.84 9.90 11.46
N VAL A 229 -3.86 10.75 11.58
CA VAL A 229 -5.27 10.35 11.48
C VAL A 229 -6.03 11.26 10.52
N LEU A 230 -7.11 10.79 9.97
CA LEU A 230 -8.08 11.65 9.27
C LEU A 230 -8.58 12.72 10.24
N LYS A 231 -8.55 13.99 9.82
CA LYS A 231 -8.94 15.13 10.66
C LYS A 231 -10.34 14.91 11.24
N GLY A 232 -10.47 15.07 12.56
CA GLY A 232 -11.74 14.90 13.28
C GLY A 232 -12.14 13.44 13.53
N THR A 233 -11.26 12.45 13.28
CA THR A 233 -11.55 11.03 13.51
C THR A 233 -10.37 10.32 14.20
N ASN A 234 -10.55 9.04 14.54
CA ASN A 234 -9.49 8.16 15.02
C ASN A 234 -8.92 7.24 13.92
N THR A 235 -9.38 7.38 12.67
CA THR A 235 -8.93 6.55 11.56
C THR A 235 -7.49 6.89 11.20
N ILE A 236 -6.58 5.93 11.34
CA ILE A 236 -5.17 6.10 10.96
C ILE A 236 -5.08 6.23 9.43
N ALA A 237 -4.20 7.13 8.98
CA ALA A 237 -3.99 7.46 7.57
C ALA A 237 -2.49 7.47 7.26
N GLY A 238 -1.97 6.34 6.81
CA GLY A 238 -0.53 6.14 6.61
C GLY A 238 0.29 6.38 7.87
N SER A 239 1.60 6.38 7.78
CA SER A 239 2.47 6.48 8.95
C SER A 239 3.34 7.74 8.97
N GLY A 240 3.81 8.07 10.17
CA GLY A 240 4.86 9.06 10.41
C GLY A 240 6.24 8.44 10.65
N ILE A 241 6.43 7.13 10.41
CA ILE A 241 7.66 6.41 10.72
C ILE A 241 8.64 6.42 9.52
N THR A 242 9.92 6.31 9.82
CA THR A 242 10.97 6.04 8.83
C THR A 242 11.58 4.65 9.07
N ILE A 243 12.19 4.05 8.06
CA ILE A 243 12.82 2.72 8.19
C ILE A 243 13.91 2.74 9.30
N LYS A 244 14.68 3.83 9.42
CA LYS A 244 15.65 3.99 10.50
C LYS A 244 15.03 3.91 11.90
N MET A 245 13.81 4.41 12.07
CA MET A 245 13.12 4.39 13.37
C MET A 245 12.56 3.01 13.73
N MET A 246 12.28 2.15 12.73
CA MET A 246 11.84 0.77 12.96
C MET A 246 12.95 -0.05 13.62
N HIS A 247 14.21 0.11 13.21
CA HIS A 247 15.37 -0.59 13.77
C HIS A 247 15.65 -0.25 15.24
N LEU A 248 15.11 0.87 15.76
CA LEU A 248 15.29 1.28 17.16
C LEU A 248 14.19 0.74 18.09
N LYS A 249 13.17 0.07 17.53
CA LYS A 249 12.00 -0.43 18.29
C LYS A 249 11.91 -1.96 18.35
N THR A 250 12.71 -2.66 17.56
CA THR A 250 12.86 -4.12 17.55
C THR A 250 14.04 -4.53 18.43
#